data_52a15dd7536029e9f549c0465c120452
#
_entry.id   52a15dd7536029e9f549c0465c120452
#
_cell.length_a   1.000
_cell.length_b   1.000
_cell.length_c   1.000
_cell.angle_alpha   90.00
_cell.angle_beta   90.00
_cell.angle_gamma   90.00
#
_symmetry.space_group_name_H-M   'P 1'
#
loop_
_entity.id
_entity.type
_entity.pdbx_description
1 polymer ?
#
loop_
_entity_poly.entity_id
_entity_poly.type
_entity_poly.pdbx_seq_one_letter_code
_entity_poly.pdbx_strand_id
1 'polypeptide(L)' 'MTGGQERRAWVGDLIHDQDADRRGIVADVRGGATWVLRPEYGPDRWTSQRPDRLQVIKTREEMLRERSA' A
#
# COMPACT_ATOMS: atom_id res chain seq x y z
N MET A 1 12.45 3.25 19.24
CA MET A 1 12.01 3.30 18.84
C MET A 1 11.56 2.95 17.96
N THR A 2 11.55 2.65 17.57
CA THR A 2 10.82 2.18 16.88
C THR A 2 10.32 2.88 15.82
N GLY A 3 10.79 3.60 15.16
CA GLY A 3 10.34 4.46 14.15
C GLY A 3 9.86 3.82 12.89
N GLY A 4 10.17 2.60 12.65
CA GLY A 4 9.75 1.94 11.42
C GLY A 4 8.26 1.90 11.22
N GLN A 5 7.52 1.94 12.28
CA GLN A 5 6.08 1.88 12.17
C GLN A 5 5.45 3.16 11.69
N GLU A 6 6.21 4.23 11.71
CA GLU A 6 5.69 5.51 11.30
C GLU A 6 5.67 5.68 9.80
N ARG A 7 6.29 4.77 9.11
CA ARG A 7 6.42 4.87 7.68
C ARG A 7 5.08 4.68 6.99
N ARG A 8 4.74 5.62 6.13
CA ARG A 8 3.51 5.53 5.36
C ARG A 8 3.70 4.55 4.21
N ALA A 9 2.58 3.96 3.79
CA ALA A 9 2.57 3.13 2.60
C ALA A 9 3.02 3.96 1.40
N TRP A 10 3.71 3.33 0.48
CA TRP A 10 4.22 4.02 -0.70
C TRP A 10 4.01 3.16 -1.94
N VAL A 11 4.28 3.76 -3.09
CA VAL A 11 4.06 3.09 -4.38
C VAL A 11 4.78 1.75 -4.40
N GLY A 12 4.04 0.70 -4.74
CA GLY A 12 4.54 -0.66 -4.83
C GLY A 12 4.33 -1.50 -3.59
N ASP A 13 3.95 -0.89 -2.48
CA ASP A 13 3.73 -1.63 -1.24
C ASP A 13 2.40 -2.38 -1.29
N LEU A 14 2.41 -3.60 -0.74
CA LEU A 14 1.17 -4.35 -0.51
C LEU A 14 0.61 -3.90 0.81
N ILE A 15 -0.64 -3.46 0.81
CA ILE A 15 -1.28 -2.91 2.00
C ILE A 15 -2.63 -3.53 2.24
N HIS A 16 -3.12 -3.36 3.46
CA HIS A 16 -4.50 -3.61 3.81
C HIS A 16 -5.14 -2.27 4.18
N ASP A 17 -6.16 -1.89 3.42
CA ASP A 17 -6.92 -0.66 3.69
C ASP A 17 -7.98 -1.01 4.72
N GLN A 18 -7.78 -0.52 5.94
CA GLN A 18 -8.67 -0.85 7.05
C GLN A 18 -10.06 -0.25 6.88
N ASP A 19 -10.14 0.90 6.22
CA ASP A 19 -11.45 1.53 6.00
C ASP A 19 -12.28 0.76 4.98
N ALA A 20 -11.65 0.29 3.91
CA ALA A 20 -12.34 -0.46 2.87
C ALA A 20 -12.33 -1.96 3.14
N ASP A 21 -11.51 -2.40 4.10
CA ASP A 21 -11.31 -3.81 4.42
C ASP A 21 -10.91 -4.59 3.17
N ARG A 22 -9.90 -4.07 2.47
CA ARG A 22 -9.40 -4.67 1.22
C ARG A 22 -7.89 -4.62 1.19
N ARG A 23 -7.31 -5.64 0.56
CA ARG A 23 -5.88 -5.67 0.29
C ARG A 23 -5.64 -5.16 -1.12
N GLY A 24 -4.50 -4.51 -1.30
CA GLY A 24 -4.13 -4.04 -2.62
C GLY A 24 -2.72 -3.50 -2.63
N ILE A 25 -2.34 -2.98 -3.77
CA ILE A 25 -1.01 -2.44 -3.98
C ILE A 25 -1.15 -0.96 -4.28
N VAL A 26 -0.27 -0.16 -3.69
CA VAL A 26 -0.27 1.27 -3.95
C VAL A 26 0.22 1.49 -5.37
N ALA A 27 -0.66 2.00 -6.23
CA ALA A 27 -0.32 2.24 -7.63
C ALA A 27 0.26 3.64 -7.84
N ASP A 28 -0.19 4.60 -7.04
CA ASP A 28 0.26 5.98 -7.20
C ASP A 28 -0.06 6.74 -5.92
N VAL A 29 0.66 7.82 -5.68
CA VAL A 29 0.34 8.75 -4.59
C VAL A 29 0.30 10.14 -5.19
N ARG A 30 -0.88 10.73 -5.19
CA ARG A 30 -1.09 12.03 -5.84
C ARG A 30 -1.03 13.15 -4.81
N GLY A 31 -0.11 14.06 -5.04
CA GLY A 31 0.02 15.23 -4.19
C GLY A 31 0.34 14.93 -2.74
N GLY A 32 0.80 13.72 -2.43
CA GLY A 32 1.05 13.34 -1.06
C GLY A 32 -0.20 13.21 -0.22
N ALA A 33 -1.38 13.23 -0.86
CA ALA A 33 -2.65 13.26 -0.13
C ALA A 33 -3.60 12.14 -0.53
N THR A 34 -3.50 11.62 -1.74
CA THR A 34 -4.42 10.61 -2.23
C THR A 34 -3.65 9.38 -2.68
N TRP A 35 -3.90 8.27 -2.04
CA TRP A 35 -3.28 6.99 -2.40
C TRP A 35 -4.20 6.26 -3.35
N VAL A 36 -3.70 6.01 -4.57
CA VAL A 36 -4.42 5.22 -5.57
C VAL A 36 -4.05 3.78 -5.36
N LEU A 37 -5.05 2.94 -5.15
CA LEU A 37 -4.85 1.54 -4.78
C LEU A 37 -5.46 0.64 -5.84
N ARG A 38 -4.81 -0.47 -6.09
CA ARG A 38 -5.34 -1.47 -7.01
C ARG A 38 -5.36 -2.83 -6.33
N PRO A 39 -6.31 -3.69 -6.67
CA PRO A 39 -6.32 -5.04 -6.10
C PRO A 39 -5.13 -5.82 -6.64
N GLU A 40 -4.80 -6.90 -5.97
CA GLU A 40 -3.74 -7.79 -6.45
C GLU A 40 -4.11 -8.37 -7.81
N TYR A 41 -5.41 -8.56 -8.03
CA TYR A 41 -5.93 -9.11 -9.29
C TYR A 41 -7.14 -8.30 -9.71
N GLY A 42 -7.23 -8.02 -11.00
CA GLY A 42 -8.39 -7.33 -11.55
C GLY A 42 -8.19 -5.81 -11.61
N PRO A 43 -9.14 -5.12 -12.24
CA PRO A 43 -8.98 -3.70 -12.55
C PRO A 43 -9.63 -2.74 -11.56
N ASP A 44 -10.27 -3.21 -10.51
CA ASP A 44 -11.10 -2.38 -9.65
C ASP A 44 -10.29 -1.51 -8.70
N ARG A 45 -9.82 -0.39 -9.18
CA ARG A 45 -9.02 0.53 -8.37
C ARG A 45 -9.91 1.32 -7.41
N TRP A 46 -9.30 1.74 -6.31
CA TRP A 46 -9.96 2.66 -5.38
C TRP A 46 -8.92 3.59 -4.81
N THR A 47 -9.37 4.58 -4.05
CA THR A 47 -8.46 5.57 -3.47
C THR A 47 -8.66 5.66 -1.98
N SER A 48 -7.64 6.16 -1.29
CA SER A 48 -7.71 6.44 0.13
C SER A 48 -7.01 7.77 0.39
N GLN A 49 -7.59 8.57 1.26
CA GLN A 49 -6.97 9.81 1.70
C GLN A 49 -6.49 9.68 3.15
N ARG A 50 -6.47 8.47 3.66
CA ARG A 50 -6.09 8.20 5.05
C ARG A 50 -4.96 7.19 5.09
N PRO A 51 -3.73 7.65 4.86
CA PRO A 51 -2.58 6.72 4.83
C PRO A 51 -2.36 6.01 6.16
N ASP A 52 -2.79 6.58 7.25
CA ASP A 52 -2.69 5.95 8.55
C ASP A 52 -3.58 4.71 8.67
N ARG A 53 -4.54 4.55 7.76
CA ARG A 53 -5.41 3.37 7.71
C ARG A 53 -4.90 2.31 6.75
N LEU A 54 -3.80 2.58 6.08
CA LEU A 54 -3.21 1.64 5.13
C LEU A 54 -2.07 0.90 5.83
N GLN A 55 -2.34 -0.32 6.24
CA GLN A 55 -1.37 -1.13 6.94
C GLN A 55 -0.47 -1.84 5.93
N VAL A 56 0.83 -1.60 6.00
CA VAL A 56 1.77 -2.25 5.09
C VAL A 56 1.92 -3.71 5.50
N ILE A 57 1.59 -4.61 4.57
CA ILE A 57 1.75 -6.04 4.77
C ILE A 57 3.13 -6.47 4.31
N LYS A 58 3.52 -6.01 3.12
CA LYS A 58 4.85 -6.24 2.57
C LYS A 58 5.28 -5.01 1.82
N THR A 59 6.55 -4.66 1.96
CA THR A 59 7.09 -3.55 1.20
C THR A 59 7.38 -4.00 -0.23
N ARG A 60 7.55 -3.01 -1.10
CA ARG A 60 7.93 -3.27 -2.48
C ARG A 60 9.22 -4.11 -2.54
N GLU A 61 10.17 -3.78 -1.68
CA GLU A 61 11.45 -4.50 -1.65
C GLU A 61 11.25 -5.95 -1.28
N GLU A 62 10.40 -6.22 -0.30
CA GLU A 62 10.12 -7.58 0.11
C GLU A 62 9.49 -8.39 -1.01
N MET A 63 8.56 -7.77 -1.74
CA MET A 63 7.90 -8.44 -2.84
C MET A 63 8.87 -8.73 -3.99
N LEU A 64 9.77 -7.80 -4.28
CA LEU A 64 10.77 -8.00 -5.32
C LEU A 64 11.74 -9.10 -4.93
N ARG A 65 12.09 -9.16 -3.65
CA ARG A 65 13.01 -10.18 -3.16
C ARG A 65 12.38 -11.57 -3.28
N GLU A 66 11.10 -11.69 -2.96
CA GLU A 66 10.41 -12.96 -3.08
C GLU A 66 10.32 -13.40 -4.53
N ARG A 67 10.11 -12.45 -5.43
CA ARG A 67 9.99 -12.75 -6.84
C ARG A 67 11.31 -13.23 -7.43
N SER A 68 12.41 -12.77 -6.87
CA SER A 68 13.75 -13.13 -7.35
C SER A 68 14.23 -14.47 -6.84
N ALA A 69 13.61 -14.98 -5.81
CA ALA A 69 14.07 -16.21 -5.17
C ALA A 69 13.81 -17.46 -6.01
#